data_962ad0857063f666886d98ed80ed7281
#
_entry.id   962ad0857063f666886d98ed80ed7281
#
_cell.length_a   1.000
_cell.length_b   1.000
_cell.length_c   1.000
_cell.angle_alpha   90.00
_cell.angle_beta   90.00
_cell.angle_gamma   90.00
#
_symmetry.space_group_name_H-M   'P 1'
#
loop_
_entity.id
_entity.type
_entity.pdbx_description
1 polymer ?
#
loop_
_entity_poly.entity_id
_entity_poly.type
_entity_poly.pdbx_seq_one_letter_code
_entity_poly.pdbx_strand_id
1 'polypeptide(L)'
;RSLKNKSEARVVVDIVKEILNDTNLSFTTNDIGVVASFRAQVLLIRKSRDYISLMYSSQLTQYIKGTMLRNVGLNAIRVGSIDDYQGQEENVVIVSTVFAGPHLSNASRGNDLGLLGNPRRFNVAVTRASSLLVVIGKSNSIRRDPCWKDLISLCVEMGTYEVIGGKVNGDDDRKIIEEEDDDSSE
;
A
#
# COMPACT_ATOMS: atom_id res chain seq x y z
N ARG A 1 18.85 1.73 -9.52
CA ARG A 1 18.07 3.00 -9.33
C ARG A 1 16.93 2.72 -8.35
N SER A 2 16.74 3.57 -7.36
CA SER A 2 15.64 3.44 -6.41
C SER A 2 14.42 4.22 -6.93
N LEU A 3 13.29 3.55 -7.06
CA LEU A 3 12.05 4.12 -7.61
C LEU A 3 11.21 4.77 -6.51
N LYS A 4 10.38 5.75 -6.91
CA LYS A 4 9.39 6.41 -6.05
C LYS A 4 8.17 6.85 -6.84
N ASN A 5 7.00 6.81 -6.22
CA ASN A 5 5.72 7.25 -6.77
C ASN A 5 5.04 8.21 -5.78
N LYS A 6 4.89 9.47 -6.19
CA LYS A 6 4.29 10.51 -5.33
C LYS A 6 2.79 10.29 -5.12
N SER A 7 2.09 9.79 -6.14
CA SER A 7 0.66 9.51 -6.05
C SER A 7 0.40 8.39 -5.04
N GLU A 8 1.12 7.27 -5.13
CA GLU A 8 1.02 6.20 -4.14
C GLU A 8 1.35 6.68 -2.73
N ALA A 9 2.40 7.49 -2.56
CA ALA A 9 2.76 8.01 -1.23
C ALA A 9 1.63 8.89 -0.64
N ARG A 10 0.90 9.63 -1.48
CA ARG A 10 -0.27 10.41 -1.04
C ARG A 10 -1.41 9.50 -0.64
N VAL A 11 -1.74 8.50 -1.46
CA VAL A 11 -2.78 7.51 -1.16
C VAL A 11 -2.49 6.76 0.14
N VAL A 12 -1.24 6.35 0.38
CA VAL A 12 -0.83 5.75 1.67
C VAL A 12 -1.24 6.62 2.84
N VAL A 13 -0.95 7.92 2.76
CA VAL A 13 -1.26 8.84 3.85
C VAL A 13 -2.76 9.06 4.02
N ASP A 14 -3.51 9.11 2.92
CA ASP A 14 -4.96 9.31 2.96
C ASP A 14 -5.64 8.07 3.56
N ILE A 15 -5.23 6.86 3.20
CA ILE A 15 -5.71 5.61 3.82
C ILE A 15 -5.37 5.53 5.31
N VAL A 16 -4.16 5.93 5.70
CA VAL A 16 -3.79 6.01 7.14
C VAL A 16 -4.77 6.90 7.91
N LYS A 17 -5.12 8.06 7.34
CA LYS A 17 -6.08 8.98 7.98
C LYS A 17 -7.48 8.37 8.06
N GLU A 18 -7.93 7.71 7.01
CA GLU A 18 -9.23 7.03 6.97
C GLU A 18 -9.30 5.97 8.07
N ILE A 19 -8.29 5.11 8.18
CA ILE A 19 -8.22 4.07 9.21
C ILE A 19 -8.23 4.67 10.63
N LEU A 20 -7.48 5.74 10.86
CA LEU A 20 -7.38 6.39 12.17
C LEU A 20 -8.64 7.20 12.54
N ASN A 21 -9.42 7.64 11.56
CA ASN A 21 -10.65 8.41 11.77
C ASN A 21 -11.91 7.53 11.81
N ASP A 22 -11.80 6.25 11.39
CA ASP A 22 -12.95 5.34 11.46
C ASP A 22 -13.21 4.93 12.90
N THR A 23 -14.34 5.36 13.43
CA THR A 23 -14.77 5.08 14.81
C THR A 23 -15.14 3.62 15.06
N ASN A 24 -15.38 2.84 14.00
CA ASN A 24 -15.65 1.40 14.09
C ASN A 24 -14.36 0.59 14.22
N LEU A 25 -13.23 1.19 13.83
CA LEU A 25 -11.91 0.58 13.93
C LEU A 25 -11.20 1.12 15.17
N SER A 26 -10.71 0.23 16.02
CA SER A 26 -9.98 0.62 17.25
C SER A 26 -8.47 0.71 17.04
N PHE A 27 -8.00 0.98 15.82
CA PHE A 27 -6.58 1.05 15.51
C PHE A 27 -5.97 2.40 15.91
N THR A 28 -4.74 2.35 16.37
CA THR A 28 -3.90 3.50 16.70
C THR A 28 -2.73 3.59 15.72
N THR A 29 -1.95 4.66 15.81
CA THR A 29 -0.73 4.81 15.00
C THR A 29 0.32 3.73 15.27
N ASN A 30 0.28 3.08 16.43
CA ASN A 30 1.17 1.98 16.78
C ASN A 30 0.76 0.64 16.13
N ASP A 31 -0.47 0.55 15.64
CA ASP A 31 -1.00 -0.64 15.00
C ASP A 31 -0.74 -0.67 13.50
N ILE A 32 -0.25 0.45 12.93
CA ILE A 32 -0.13 0.63 11.49
C ILE A 32 1.33 0.60 11.05
N GLY A 33 1.61 -0.30 10.12
CA GLY A 33 2.87 -0.38 9.40
C GLY A 33 2.74 -0.06 7.92
N VAL A 34 3.75 0.54 7.33
CA VAL A 34 3.81 0.82 5.90
C VAL A 34 5.07 0.19 5.31
N VAL A 35 4.86 -0.68 4.34
CA VAL A 35 5.91 -1.39 3.62
C VAL A 35 6.04 -0.84 2.21
N ALA A 36 7.23 -0.50 1.76
CA ALA A 36 7.47 -0.06 0.40
C ALA A 36 8.57 -0.87 -0.28
N SER A 37 8.40 -1.12 -1.57
CA SER A 37 9.33 -1.92 -2.38
C SER A 37 10.73 -1.31 -2.48
N PHE A 38 10.82 0.02 -2.42
CA PHE A 38 12.07 0.74 -2.65
C PHE A 38 12.36 1.78 -1.57
N ARG A 39 13.65 1.89 -1.20
CA ARG A 39 14.08 2.85 -0.17
C ARG A 39 13.73 4.31 -0.49
N ALA A 40 13.73 4.71 -1.77
CA ALA A 40 13.31 6.07 -2.14
C ALA A 40 11.82 6.32 -1.83
N GLN A 41 10.99 5.29 -1.93
CA GLN A 41 9.59 5.37 -1.56
C GLN A 41 9.41 5.45 -0.03
N VAL A 42 10.15 4.65 0.71
CA VAL A 42 10.17 4.72 2.18
C VAL A 42 10.47 6.15 2.64
N LEU A 43 11.51 6.77 2.08
CA LEU A 43 11.89 8.16 2.43
C LEU A 43 10.82 9.18 2.02
N LEU A 44 10.16 8.96 0.88
CA LEU A 44 9.08 9.83 0.41
C LEU A 44 7.85 9.74 1.33
N ILE A 45 7.44 8.53 1.71
CA ILE A 45 6.31 8.32 2.61
C ILE A 45 6.62 8.89 4.00
N ARG A 46 7.81 8.67 4.53
CA ARG A 46 8.24 9.26 5.82
C ARG A 46 8.12 10.77 5.79
N LYS A 47 8.61 11.44 4.74
CA LYS A 47 8.48 12.90 4.58
C LYS A 47 7.03 13.36 4.51
N SER A 48 6.18 12.66 3.78
CA SER A 48 4.76 12.98 3.66
C SER A 48 4.04 12.81 4.99
N ARG A 49 4.33 11.75 5.74
CA ARG A 49 3.86 11.48 7.09
C ARG A 49 4.26 12.62 8.06
N ASP A 50 5.52 12.99 8.05
CA ASP A 50 6.07 14.01 8.98
C ASP A 50 5.47 15.39 8.69
N TYR A 51 5.29 15.76 7.42
CA TYR A 51 4.63 16.99 7.02
C TYR A 51 3.18 17.07 7.52
N ILE A 52 2.44 15.98 7.41
CA ILE A 52 1.05 15.90 7.86
C ILE A 52 0.99 15.92 9.38
N SER A 53 1.85 15.19 10.06
CA SER A 53 1.96 15.22 11.52
C SER A 53 2.16 16.67 12.03
N LEU A 54 2.98 17.44 11.34
CA LEU A 54 3.22 18.84 11.68
C LEU A 54 1.98 19.72 11.46
N MET A 55 1.26 19.50 10.35
CA MET A 55 0.03 20.25 10.06
C MET A 55 -1.09 19.92 11.06
N TYR A 56 -1.26 18.65 11.41
CA TYR A 56 -2.27 18.26 12.40
C TYR A 56 -1.95 18.79 13.80
N SER A 57 -0.69 18.81 14.21
CA SER A 57 -0.30 19.39 15.50
C SER A 57 -0.57 20.90 15.56
N SER A 58 -0.42 21.62 14.47
CA SER A 58 -0.71 23.05 14.42
C SER A 58 -2.20 23.38 14.46
N GLN A 59 -3.06 22.54 13.89
CA GLN A 59 -4.53 22.72 13.94
C GLN A 59 -5.13 22.23 15.26
N LEU A 60 -4.60 21.15 15.83
CA LEU A 60 -5.05 20.62 17.12
C LEU A 60 -4.71 21.52 18.32
N THR A 61 -3.63 22.29 18.23
CA THR A 61 -3.24 23.22 19.31
C THR A 61 -4.29 24.32 19.53
N GLN A 62 -5.11 24.61 18.53
CA GLN A 62 -6.14 25.66 18.61
C GLN A 62 -7.49 25.15 19.15
N TYR A 63 -7.76 23.84 19.10
CA TYR A 63 -9.04 23.25 19.50
C TYR A 63 -9.04 22.58 20.88
N ILE A 64 -7.87 22.23 21.44
CA ILE A 64 -7.80 21.41 22.66
C ILE A 64 -7.15 22.19 23.82
N LYS A 65 -7.85 23.17 24.35
CA LYS A 65 -7.56 23.73 25.68
C LYS A 65 -8.21 22.94 26.84
N GLY A 66 -8.69 21.75 26.64
CA GLY A 66 -9.48 21.07 27.66
C GLY A 66 -9.38 19.56 27.82
N THR A 67 -8.78 18.82 26.91
CA THR A 67 -8.79 17.35 27.05
C THR A 67 -7.44 16.78 26.61
N MET A 68 -6.83 15.99 27.51
CA MET A 68 -5.59 15.27 27.29
C MET A 68 -5.74 14.28 26.11
N LEU A 69 -5.66 14.77 24.89
CA LEU A 69 -5.33 13.92 23.75
C LEU A 69 -3.83 13.91 23.62
N ARG A 70 -3.22 12.81 24.02
CA ARG A 70 -1.83 12.50 23.75
C ARG A 70 -1.59 12.75 22.27
N ASN A 71 -0.52 13.47 21.94
CA ASN A 71 -0.01 13.64 20.58
C ASN A 71 0.04 12.27 19.90
N VAL A 72 -1.00 11.95 19.15
CA VAL A 72 -1.01 10.80 18.24
C VAL A 72 -0.18 11.22 17.04
N GLY A 73 1.12 11.35 17.26
CA GLY A 73 2.05 11.73 16.20
C GLY A 73 2.09 10.60 15.18
N LEU A 74 1.71 10.88 13.93
CA LEU A 74 1.87 9.95 12.81
C LEU A 74 3.30 9.38 12.72
N ASN A 75 4.24 9.97 13.44
CA ASN A 75 5.62 9.52 13.57
C ASN A 75 5.74 8.13 14.22
N ALA A 76 4.75 7.68 14.99
CA ALA A 76 4.70 6.34 15.55
C ALA A 76 4.46 5.27 14.46
N ILE A 77 3.85 5.64 13.32
CA ILE A 77 3.64 4.74 12.20
C ILE A 77 4.99 4.28 11.66
N ARG A 78 5.20 2.99 11.69
CA ARG A 78 6.41 2.39 11.16
C ARG A 78 6.39 2.38 9.64
N VAL A 79 7.37 3.00 8.99
CA VAL A 79 7.53 2.97 7.53
C VAL A 79 8.87 2.36 7.20
N GLY A 80 8.88 1.25 6.47
CA GLY A 80 10.10 0.50 6.16
C GLY A 80 10.10 -0.15 4.77
N SER A 81 11.22 -0.71 4.41
CA SER A 81 11.32 -1.63 3.26
C SER A 81 10.84 -3.02 3.68
N ILE A 82 10.67 -3.90 2.70
CA ILE A 82 10.38 -5.32 2.94
C ILE A 82 11.41 -5.98 3.86
N ASP A 83 12.68 -5.66 3.64
CA ASP A 83 13.76 -6.26 4.44
C ASP A 83 13.71 -5.77 5.90
N ASP A 84 13.26 -4.52 6.14
CA ASP A 84 13.03 -3.97 7.48
C ASP A 84 11.84 -4.65 8.22
N TYR A 85 10.96 -5.32 7.49
CA TYR A 85 9.76 -6.01 8.02
C TYR A 85 9.93 -7.51 8.18
N GLN A 86 11.11 -8.06 7.92
CA GLN A 86 11.37 -9.48 8.20
C GLN A 86 11.28 -9.75 9.70
N GLY A 87 10.39 -10.69 10.07
CA GLY A 87 10.14 -11.02 11.49
C GLY A 87 9.34 -9.99 12.28
N GLN A 88 8.77 -8.99 11.63
CA GLN A 88 7.91 -7.98 12.23
C GLN A 88 6.46 -8.19 11.77
N GLU A 89 5.50 -7.92 12.66
CA GLU A 89 4.07 -7.98 12.38
C GLU A 89 3.40 -6.72 12.92
N GLU A 90 2.33 -6.28 12.26
CA GLU A 90 1.51 -5.15 12.66
C GLU A 90 0.03 -5.54 12.49
N ASN A 91 -0.87 -4.88 13.21
CA ASN A 91 -2.30 -5.13 13.02
C ASN A 91 -2.76 -4.72 11.61
N VAL A 92 -2.30 -3.58 11.15
CA VAL A 92 -2.58 -3.06 9.81
C VAL A 92 -1.28 -2.90 9.03
N VAL A 93 -1.19 -3.46 7.84
CA VAL A 93 -0.05 -3.23 6.94
C VAL A 93 -0.51 -2.66 5.62
N ILE A 94 0.07 -1.53 5.24
CA ILE A 94 -0.15 -0.88 3.95
C ILE A 94 1.08 -1.11 3.08
N VAL A 95 0.92 -1.77 1.94
CA VAL A 95 2.00 -2.08 0.98
C VAL A 95 1.94 -1.11 -0.19
N SER A 96 3.01 -0.35 -0.43
CA SER A 96 3.20 0.48 -1.63
C SER A 96 4.13 -0.24 -2.60
N THR A 97 3.59 -0.69 -3.74
CA THR A 97 4.32 -1.53 -4.70
C THR A 97 5.27 -0.76 -5.59
N VAL A 98 5.04 0.52 -5.80
CA VAL A 98 5.88 1.46 -6.58
C VAL A 98 6.24 0.92 -7.95
N PHE A 99 5.26 0.56 -8.72
CA PHE A 99 5.52 0.21 -10.11
C PHE A 99 5.36 1.44 -11.01
N ALA A 100 6.43 1.87 -11.65
CA ALA A 100 6.45 3.04 -12.52
C ALA A 100 6.76 2.67 -13.96
N GLY A 101 5.73 2.24 -14.70
CA GLY A 101 5.69 2.32 -16.15
C GLY A 101 6.46 1.26 -16.96
N PRO A 102 6.33 1.33 -18.31
CA PRO A 102 6.77 0.30 -19.26
C PRO A 102 8.30 0.20 -19.45
N HIS A 103 9.07 1.11 -18.87
CA HIS A 103 10.54 1.11 -19.03
C HIS A 103 11.28 0.01 -18.26
N LEU A 104 10.57 -0.79 -17.45
CA LEU A 104 11.15 -1.94 -16.76
C LEU A 104 11.10 -3.24 -17.58
N SER A 105 10.51 -3.23 -18.78
CA SER A 105 10.49 -4.38 -19.68
C SER A 105 11.88 -4.81 -20.17
N ASN A 106 12.88 -3.95 -20.04
CA ASN A 106 14.29 -4.24 -20.39
C ASN A 106 15.17 -4.50 -19.16
N ALA A 107 14.63 -4.46 -17.95
CA ALA A 107 15.37 -4.84 -16.75
C ALA A 107 15.45 -6.37 -16.62
N SER A 108 16.22 -6.98 -17.49
CA SER A 108 16.50 -8.43 -17.55
C SER A 108 17.28 -8.97 -16.34
N ARG A 109 17.23 -8.30 -15.19
CA ARG A 109 17.94 -8.73 -13.98
C ARG A 109 17.03 -8.61 -12.76
N GLY A 110 16.62 -9.75 -12.24
CA GLY A 110 15.64 -9.98 -11.19
C GLY A 110 15.76 -9.23 -9.86
N ASN A 111 16.74 -8.34 -9.70
CA ASN A 111 16.92 -7.55 -8.47
C ASN A 111 16.28 -6.14 -8.53
N ASP A 112 15.88 -5.66 -9.71
CA ASP A 112 15.38 -4.30 -9.90
C ASP A 112 13.84 -4.19 -9.82
N LEU A 113 13.14 -5.30 -9.68
CA LEU A 113 11.66 -5.36 -9.68
C LEU A 113 11.04 -5.10 -8.29
N GLY A 114 11.83 -4.89 -7.27
CA GLY A 114 11.32 -4.65 -5.92
C GLY A 114 10.56 -5.85 -5.36
N LEU A 115 9.23 -5.71 -5.23
CA LEU A 115 8.33 -6.79 -4.81
C LEU A 115 7.94 -7.74 -5.94
N LEU A 116 8.08 -7.33 -7.19
CA LEU A 116 7.72 -8.13 -8.35
C LEU A 116 8.82 -9.13 -8.68
N GLY A 117 8.41 -10.29 -9.21
CA GLY A 117 9.33 -11.34 -9.62
C GLY A 117 10.07 -12.02 -8.46
N ASN A 118 9.67 -11.78 -7.21
CA ASN A 118 10.25 -12.43 -6.05
C ASN A 118 9.16 -12.97 -5.09
N PRO A 119 8.77 -14.25 -5.23
CA PRO A 119 7.72 -14.85 -4.40
C PRO A 119 8.01 -14.80 -2.89
N ARG A 120 9.28 -14.83 -2.48
CA ARG A 120 9.64 -14.72 -1.05
C ARG A 120 9.34 -13.32 -0.51
N ARG A 121 9.66 -12.27 -1.28
CA ARG A 121 9.34 -10.89 -0.88
C ARG A 121 7.84 -10.63 -0.91
N PHE A 122 7.13 -11.17 -1.91
CA PHE A 122 5.67 -11.17 -1.94
C PHE A 122 5.10 -11.77 -0.65
N ASN A 123 5.53 -12.99 -0.32
CA ASN A 123 5.06 -13.68 0.88
C ASN A 123 5.32 -12.87 2.15
N VAL A 124 6.52 -12.30 2.31
CA VAL A 124 6.80 -11.42 3.45
C VAL A 124 5.82 -10.24 3.46
N ALA A 125 5.57 -9.57 2.33
CA ALA A 125 4.70 -8.40 2.28
C ALA A 125 3.26 -8.71 2.71
N VAL A 126 2.68 -9.81 2.20
CA VAL A 126 1.27 -10.14 2.43
C VAL A 126 0.99 -10.83 3.77
N THR A 127 2.02 -11.34 4.43
CA THR A 127 1.89 -12.04 5.72
C THR A 127 2.28 -11.19 6.93
N ARG A 128 2.50 -9.89 6.78
CA ARG A 128 2.87 -9.01 7.91
C ARG A 128 1.69 -8.40 8.63
N ALA A 129 0.50 -8.41 8.01
CA ALA A 129 -0.72 -7.93 8.63
C ALA A 129 -1.42 -9.04 9.42
N SER A 130 -1.79 -8.77 10.67
CA SER A 130 -2.59 -9.69 11.45
C SER A 130 -4.10 -9.46 11.31
N SER A 131 -4.53 -8.26 10.91
CA SER A 131 -5.93 -7.89 10.83
C SER A 131 -6.34 -7.29 9.48
N LEU A 132 -5.57 -6.34 8.95
CA LEU A 132 -5.89 -5.66 7.69
C LEU A 132 -4.66 -5.48 6.81
N LEU A 133 -4.70 -6.03 5.61
CA LEU A 133 -3.72 -5.78 4.56
C LEU A 133 -4.32 -4.85 3.50
N VAL A 134 -3.64 -3.74 3.20
CA VAL A 134 -3.99 -2.83 2.10
C VAL A 134 -2.84 -2.81 1.11
N VAL A 135 -3.12 -3.07 -0.16
CA VAL A 135 -2.10 -3.03 -1.22
C VAL A 135 -2.41 -1.88 -2.18
N ILE A 136 -1.44 -1.01 -2.38
CA ILE A 136 -1.54 0.15 -3.27
C ILE A 136 -0.58 -0.05 -4.44
N GLY A 137 -1.09 0.09 -5.65
CA GLY A 137 -0.27 -0.06 -6.85
C GLY A 137 -1.04 0.15 -8.14
N LYS A 138 -0.34 0.08 -9.25
CA LYS A 138 -0.95 0.13 -10.58
C LYS A 138 -1.27 -1.30 -11.03
N SER A 139 -2.55 -1.71 -10.98
CA SER A 139 -3.00 -3.07 -11.24
C SER A 139 -2.45 -3.66 -12.55
N ASN A 140 -2.59 -2.98 -13.68
CA ASN A 140 -2.08 -3.42 -14.99
C ASN A 140 -0.55 -3.68 -15.01
N SER A 141 0.18 -3.17 -14.05
CA SER A 141 1.62 -3.35 -13.95
C SER A 141 1.97 -4.51 -13.04
N ILE A 142 1.30 -4.62 -11.89
CA ILE A 142 1.62 -5.66 -10.90
C ILE A 142 1.03 -7.03 -11.29
N ARG A 143 -0.03 -7.09 -12.09
CA ARG A 143 -0.61 -8.32 -12.66
C ARG A 143 0.34 -9.13 -13.56
N ARG A 144 1.43 -8.55 -14.00
CA ARG A 144 2.46 -9.28 -14.76
C ARG A 144 3.21 -10.31 -13.91
N ASP A 145 3.10 -10.19 -12.60
CA ASP A 145 3.63 -11.16 -11.65
C ASP A 145 2.50 -12.09 -11.21
N PRO A 146 2.65 -13.41 -11.33
CA PRO A 146 1.60 -14.38 -11.02
C PRO A 146 1.05 -14.25 -9.60
N CYS A 147 1.92 -14.11 -8.59
CA CYS A 147 1.49 -13.98 -7.18
C CYS A 147 0.60 -12.74 -6.96
N TRP A 148 0.96 -11.62 -7.60
CA TRP A 148 0.17 -10.40 -7.52
C TRP A 148 -1.11 -10.47 -8.34
N LYS A 149 -1.09 -11.17 -9.48
CA LYS A 149 -2.29 -11.44 -10.29
C LYS A 149 -3.33 -12.19 -9.45
N ASP A 150 -2.93 -13.30 -8.84
CA ASP A 150 -3.81 -14.13 -8.02
C ASP A 150 -4.39 -13.35 -6.83
N LEU A 151 -3.57 -12.53 -6.16
CA LEU A 151 -4.05 -11.66 -5.07
C LEU A 151 -5.08 -10.64 -5.56
N ILE A 152 -4.87 -10.02 -6.71
CA ILE A 152 -5.82 -9.06 -7.28
C ILE A 152 -7.12 -9.77 -7.65
N SER A 153 -7.06 -10.94 -8.29
CA SER A 153 -8.24 -11.72 -8.64
C SER A 153 -9.05 -12.07 -7.38
N LEU A 154 -8.40 -12.51 -6.32
CA LEU A 154 -9.04 -12.75 -5.03
C LEU A 154 -9.71 -11.48 -4.46
N CYS A 155 -9.04 -10.33 -4.52
CA CYS A 155 -9.62 -9.06 -4.05
C CYS A 155 -10.85 -8.66 -4.86
N VAL A 156 -10.85 -8.89 -6.18
CA VAL A 156 -12.00 -8.62 -7.07
C VAL A 156 -13.15 -9.56 -6.72
N GLU A 157 -12.90 -10.85 -6.57
CA GLU A 157 -13.90 -11.85 -6.20
C GLU A 157 -14.55 -11.53 -4.84
N MET A 158 -13.75 -11.12 -3.87
CA MET A 158 -14.21 -10.73 -2.53
C MET A 158 -14.86 -9.34 -2.45
N GLY A 159 -14.88 -8.56 -3.54
CA GLY A 159 -15.40 -7.19 -3.56
C GLY A 159 -14.56 -6.19 -2.75
N THR A 160 -13.29 -6.49 -2.53
CA THR A 160 -12.35 -5.63 -1.78
C THR A 160 -11.35 -4.88 -2.68
N TYR A 161 -11.55 -4.95 -3.99
CA TYR A 161 -10.75 -4.22 -4.97
C TYR A 161 -11.36 -2.84 -5.23
N GLU A 162 -10.56 -1.78 -5.12
CA GLU A 162 -10.98 -0.40 -5.34
C GLU A 162 -10.06 0.32 -6.34
N VAL A 163 -10.66 1.13 -7.23
CA VAL A 163 -9.93 1.97 -8.18
C VAL A 163 -9.91 3.42 -7.69
N ILE A 164 -8.73 3.91 -7.33
CA ILE A 164 -8.55 5.28 -6.83
C ILE A 164 -8.10 6.20 -7.96
N GLY A 165 -8.86 7.27 -8.23
CA GLY A 165 -8.46 8.37 -9.12
C GLY A 165 -8.54 8.09 -10.63
N GLY A 166 -9.13 6.99 -11.04
CA GLY A 166 -9.47 6.66 -12.41
C GLY A 166 -10.98 6.80 -12.65
N LYS A 167 -11.38 7.22 -13.87
CA LYS A 167 -12.71 6.85 -14.34
C LYS A 167 -12.69 5.33 -14.43
N VAL A 168 -13.60 4.67 -13.73
CA VAL A 168 -13.90 3.27 -13.95
C VAL A 168 -14.38 3.16 -15.39
N ASN A 169 -13.48 2.87 -16.32
CA ASN A 169 -13.89 2.37 -17.61
C ASN A 169 -14.34 0.94 -17.33
N GLY A 170 -15.65 0.80 -17.11
CA GLY A 170 -16.29 -0.45 -16.70
C GLY A 170 -16.05 -1.65 -17.63
N ASP A 171 -15.39 -1.45 -18.76
CA ASP A 171 -15.02 -2.49 -19.71
C ASP A 171 -13.62 -3.10 -19.44
N ASP A 172 -12.65 -2.34 -18.90
CA ASP A 172 -11.31 -2.88 -18.66
C ASP A 172 -11.26 -3.76 -17.40
N ASP A 173 -12.06 -3.44 -16.38
CA ASP A 173 -12.09 -4.24 -15.15
C ASP A 173 -13.04 -5.44 -15.26
N ARG A 174 -14.08 -5.39 -16.12
CA ARG A 174 -14.94 -6.54 -16.43
C ARG A 174 -14.29 -7.55 -17.38
N LYS A 175 -13.52 -7.12 -18.36
CA LYS A 175 -12.71 -8.01 -19.22
C LYS A 175 -11.71 -8.88 -18.42
N ILE A 176 -11.40 -8.48 -17.23
CA ILE A 176 -10.55 -9.19 -16.29
C ILE A 176 -11.18 -10.52 -15.84
N ILE A 177 -12.50 -10.56 -15.74
CA ILE A 177 -13.27 -11.73 -15.30
C ILE A 177 -13.63 -12.62 -16.49
N GLU A 178 -13.90 -12.04 -17.65
CA GLU A 178 -14.34 -12.76 -18.84
C GLU A 178 -13.21 -13.51 -19.58
N GLU A 179 -11.94 -13.09 -19.45
CA GLU A 179 -10.80 -13.79 -20.08
C GLU A 179 -10.37 -15.07 -19.33
N GLU A 180 -10.83 -15.31 -18.09
CA GLU A 180 -10.49 -16.52 -17.32
C GLU A 180 -11.44 -17.70 -17.61
N ASP A 181 -12.63 -17.47 -18.17
CA ASP A 181 -13.60 -18.54 -18.45
C ASP A 181 -13.37 -19.27 -19.80
N ASP A 182 -12.52 -18.71 -20.69
CA ASP A 182 -12.32 -19.25 -22.04
C ASP A 182 -11.10 -20.20 -22.17
N ASP A 183 -10.25 -20.31 -21.13
CA ASP A 183 -9.04 -21.17 -21.16
C ASP A 183 -9.24 -22.53 -20.45
N SER A 184 -10.49 -22.87 -20.06
CA SER A 184 -10.82 -24.16 -19.41
C SER A 184 -11.52 -25.15 -20.29
N SER A 185 -11.49 -24.95 -21.63
CA SER A 185 -12.08 -25.91 -22.60
C SER A 185 -11.11 -26.23 -23.76
N GLU A 186 -10.03 -26.94 -23.44
CA GLU A 186 -9.38 -27.90 -24.37
C GLU A 186 -8.70 -29.04 -23.59
#